data_5f6d8a52a104b7ae65c656de40a7c2a3
#
_entry.id   5f6d8a52a104b7ae65c656de40a7c2a3
#
_cell.length_a   1.000
_cell.length_b   1.000
_cell.length_c   1.000
_cell.angle_alpha   90.00
_cell.angle_beta   90.00
_cell.angle_gamma   90.00
#
_symmetry.space_group_name_H-M   'P 1'
#
loop_
_entity.id
_entity.type
_entity.pdbx_description
1 polymer ?
#
loop_
_entity_poly.entity_id
_entity_poly.type
_entity_poly.pdbx_seq_one_letter_code
_entity_poly.pdbx_strand_id
1 'polypeptide(L)'
;MIRIAGGSVPGTDHTMPGQPGWKNNLDAYTWRYLPQGGVVAVVCDGCGSGKHSEVGAKLGTHLVAQIVSDEVVKMESIDSLSWQRIKHLVLGQLSTVAKAMGGSLSETISDYFLFTILGAIVTPEVLCVFFLGDGVYIINNTVRELGPFPGNSPPYLMYNLTGSELTEADPGSLDFQIHRFVSMSGFQSLILGTDGVMNLIQNAENPLPGKTDRIGPINQFLDDRYFANPDAIRRRLAIINRELVLDRIVVGGPLKDDTTVVVIRRDIP
;
A
#
# COMPACT_ATOMS: atom_id res chain seq x y z
N MET A 1 -1.68 -19.96 13.17
CA MET A 1 -2.73 -18.94 12.90
C MET A 1 -2.12 -17.80 12.11
N ILE A 2 -2.88 -17.09 11.25
CA ILE A 2 -2.41 -15.88 10.57
C ILE A 2 -2.88 -14.67 11.39
N ARG A 3 -1.97 -13.77 11.73
CA ARG A 3 -2.24 -12.50 12.40
C ARG A 3 -1.90 -11.36 11.47
N ILE A 4 -2.69 -10.27 11.53
CA ILE A 4 -2.50 -9.08 10.70
C ILE A 4 -2.68 -7.83 11.53
N ALA A 5 -1.88 -6.80 11.23
CA ALA A 5 -1.99 -5.47 11.78
C ALA A 5 -1.53 -4.44 10.74
N GLY A 6 -1.98 -3.20 10.87
CA GLY A 6 -1.59 -2.15 9.93
C GLY A 6 -1.63 -0.76 10.57
N GLY A 7 -0.98 0.18 9.91
CA GLY A 7 -0.99 1.58 10.29
C GLY A 7 -0.45 2.46 9.19
N SER A 8 -0.93 3.69 9.14
CA SER A 8 -0.56 4.71 8.17
C SER A 8 -0.38 6.06 8.86
N VAL A 9 0.59 6.85 8.41
CA VAL A 9 0.81 8.23 8.83
C VAL A 9 1.16 9.09 7.63
N PRO A 10 0.76 10.37 7.64
CA PRO A 10 1.16 11.30 6.59
C PRO A 10 2.66 11.58 6.64
N GLY A 11 3.24 11.82 5.48
CA GLY A 11 4.61 12.28 5.30
C GLY A 11 4.80 13.72 5.73
N THR A 12 6.04 14.10 6.08
CA THR A 12 6.33 15.48 6.49
C THR A 12 6.20 16.46 5.33
N ASP A 13 6.45 16.02 4.10
CA ASP A 13 6.27 16.86 2.92
C ASP A 13 4.78 17.15 2.65
N HIS A 14 3.87 16.32 3.18
CA HIS A 14 2.42 16.49 3.09
C HIS A 14 1.82 17.27 4.27
N THR A 15 2.49 17.33 5.41
CA THR A 15 1.96 17.98 6.62
C THR A 15 2.54 19.34 6.93
N MET A 16 3.69 19.70 6.36
CA MET A 16 4.31 20.99 6.64
C MET A 16 3.62 22.13 5.87
N PRO A 17 3.07 23.14 6.57
CA PRO A 17 2.41 24.27 5.92
C PRO A 17 3.34 25.00 4.95
N GLY A 18 2.80 25.33 3.77
CA GLY A 18 3.53 26.05 2.73
C GLY A 18 4.41 25.18 1.83
N GLN A 19 4.50 23.88 2.06
CA GLN A 19 5.11 22.95 1.11
C GLN A 19 4.16 22.70 -0.08
N PRO A 20 4.69 22.53 -1.31
CA PRO A 20 3.86 22.26 -2.48
C PRO A 20 2.99 21.00 -2.35
N GLY A 21 3.45 20.03 -1.57
CA GLY A 21 2.76 18.77 -1.30
C GLY A 21 1.81 18.79 -0.11
N TRP A 22 1.54 19.96 0.51
CA TRP A 22 0.67 20.01 1.69
C TRP A 22 -0.74 19.50 1.38
N LYS A 23 -0.98 18.29 1.81
CA LYS A 23 -2.20 17.51 1.56
C LYS A 23 -2.50 16.62 2.76
N ASN A 24 -3.60 15.89 2.68
CA ASN A 24 -3.89 14.78 3.58
C ASN A 24 -2.97 13.59 3.28
N ASN A 25 -2.99 12.61 4.17
CA ASN A 25 -2.41 11.29 3.90
C ASN A 25 -3.10 10.66 2.68
N LEU A 26 -2.36 10.46 1.60
CA LEU A 26 -2.85 9.94 0.33
C LEU A 26 -2.90 8.41 0.32
N ASP A 27 -2.24 7.78 1.29
CA ASP A 27 -2.19 6.34 1.45
C ASP A 27 -3.47 5.76 2.04
N ALA A 28 -3.75 4.53 1.67
CA ALA A 28 -4.80 3.73 2.28
C ALA A 28 -4.41 2.26 2.38
N TYR A 29 -5.02 1.54 3.32
CA TYR A 29 -4.88 0.10 3.44
C TYR A 29 -6.14 -0.54 3.98
N THR A 30 -6.31 -1.83 3.67
CA THR A 30 -7.38 -2.67 4.24
C THR A 30 -7.02 -4.15 4.15
N TRP A 31 -7.80 -4.99 4.85
CA TRP A 31 -7.74 -6.45 4.67
C TRP A 31 -9.09 -7.11 4.89
N ARG A 32 -9.23 -8.31 4.37
CA ARG A 32 -10.40 -9.15 4.53
C ARG A 32 -9.96 -10.58 4.87
N TYR A 33 -10.55 -11.15 5.92
CA TYR A 33 -10.35 -12.56 6.23
C TYR A 33 -11.14 -13.42 5.26
N LEU A 34 -10.56 -14.54 4.84
CA LEU A 34 -11.18 -15.52 3.96
C LEU A 34 -11.91 -16.57 4.79
N PRO A 35 -13.14 -17.00 4.39
CA PRO A 35 -13.90 -18.00 5.12
C PRO A 35 -13.18 -19.33 5.32
N GLN A 36 -12.39 -19.76 4.33
CA GLN A 36 -11.57 -20.97 4.36
C GLN A 36 -10.25 -20.83 5.13
N GLY A 37 -10.05 -19.70 5.77
CA GLY A 37 -8.80 -19.33 6.44
C GLY A 37 -7.87 -18.54 5.53
N GLY A 38 -7.13 -17.62 6.14
CA GLY A 38 -6.24 -16.71 5.41
C GLY A 38 -6.77 -15.28 5.33
N VAL A 39 -6.10 -14.46 4.54
CA VAL A 39 -6.37 -13.02 4.43
C VAL A 39 -5.99 -12.51 3.06
N VAL A 40 -6.77 -11.54 2.56
CA VAL A 40 -6.38 -10.64 1.46
C VAL A 40 -6.11 -9.27 2.06
N ALA A 41 -4.91 -8.74 1.83
CA ALA A 41 -4.51 -7.40 2.28
C ALA A 41 -4.12 -6.55 1.08
N VAL A 42 -4.45 -5.25 1.13
CA VAL A 42 -4.15 -4.29 0.07
C VAL A 42 -3.69 -2.98 0.69
N VAL A 43 -2.65 -2.39 0.11
CA VAL A 43 -2.21 -1.01 0.32
C VAL A 43 -2.27 -0.27 -1.02
N CYS A 44 -2.62 1.00 -0.98
CA CYS A 44 -2.64 1.89 -2.13
C CYS A 44 -2.00 3.21 -1.73
N ASP A 45 -1.19 3.78 -2.64
CA ASP A 45 -0.62 5.10 -2.55
C ASP A 45 -1.29 5.99 -3.60
N GLY A 46 -1.86 7.10 -3.16
CA GLY A 46 -2.55 8.06 -4.02
C GLY A 46 -1.58 9.03 -4.69
N CYS A 47 -1.71 9.21 -6.01
CA CYS A 47 -0.85 10.09 -6.78
C CYS A 47 -0.75 11.50 -6.20
N GLY A 48 0.47 11.94 -5.84
CA GLY A 48 0.74 13.24 -5.24
C GLY A 48 0.31 14.44 -6.10
N SER A 49 0.19 14.32 -7.42
CA SER A 49 -0.31 15.37 -8.31
C SER A 49 -1.83 15.46 -8.40
N GLY A 50 -2.57 14.40 -8.01
CA GLY A 50 -4.04 14.41 -7.94
C GLY A 50 -4.54 15.36 -6.84
N LYS A 51 -5.70 15.98 -7.00
CA LYS A 51 -6.23 16.90 -5.97
C LYS A 51 -6.73 16.18 -4.73
N HIS A 52 -7.30 14.99 -4.92
CA HIS A 52 -7.98 14.20 -3.89
C HIS A 52 -7.76 12.70 -4.10
N SER A 53 -6.53 12.30 -4.42
CA SER A 53 -6.18 10.91 -4.69
C SER A 53 -6.34 9.99 -3.47
N GLU A 54 -6.35 10.57 -2.24
CA GLU A 54 -6.68 9.85 -1.01
C GLU A 54 -8.06 9.20 -1.03
N VAL A 55 -9.03 9.83 -1.73
CA VAL A 55 -10.39 9.27 -1.89
C VAL A 55 -10.35 8.02 -2.76
N GLY A 56 -9.64 8.11 -3.89
CA GLY A 56 -9.46 6.98 -4.81
C GLY A 56 -8.67 5.85 -4.18
N ALA A 57 -7.55 6.14 -3.52
CA ALA A 57 -6.74 5.15 -2.82
C ALA A 57 -7.56 4.39 -1.76
N LYS A 58 -8.33 5.12 -0.94
CA LYS A 58 -9.20 4.51 0.08
C LYS A 58 -10.30 3.64 -0.53
N LEU A 59 -10.98 4.13 -1.56
CA LEU A 59 -11.99 3.34 -2.27
C LEU A 59 -11.36 2.12 -2.95
N GLY A 60 -10.22 2.32 -3.61
CA GLY A 60 -9.46 1.29 -4.32
C GLY A 60 -9.06 0.13 -3.42
N THR A 61 -8.51 0.40 -2.22
CA THR A 61 -8.14 -0.67 -1.29
C THR A 61 -9.32 -1.57 -0.96
N HIS A 62 -10.49 -0.98 -0.66
CA HIS A 62 -11.68 -1.74 -0.31
C HIS A 62 -12.23 -2.54 -1.49
N LEU A 63 -12.31 -1.94 -2.67
CA LEU A 63 -12.80 -2.61 -3.89
C LEU A 63 -11.89 -3.75 -4.31
N VAL A 64 -10.58 -3.51 -4.34
CA VAL A 64 -9.60 -4.55 -4.72
C VAL A 64 -9.63 -5.70 -3.71
N ALA A 65 -9.59 -5.41 -2.41
CA ALA A 65 -9.61 -6.44 -1.38
C ALA A 65 -10.91 -7.25 -1.44
N GLN A 66 -12.06 -6.62 -1.67
CA GLN A 66 -13.33 -7.32 -1.81
C GLN A 66 -13.36 -8.20 -3.05
N ILE A 67 -13.07 -7.64 -4.23
CA ILE A 67 -13.15 -8.38 -5.50
C ILE A 67 -12.18 -9.56 -5.49
N VAL A 68 -10.93 -9.35 -5.04
CA VAL A 68 -9.95 -10.43 -4.93
C VAL A 68 -10.44 -11.50 -3.95
N SER A 69 -10.96 -11.13 -2.78
CA SER A 69 -11.51 -12.09 -1.81
C SER A 69 -12.67 -12.90 -2.39
N ASP A 70 -13.60 -12.23 -3.06
CA ASP A 70 -14.78 -12.86 -3.67
C ASP A 70 -14.40 -13.84 -4.79
N GLU A 71 -13.38 -13.50 -5.58
CA GLU A 71 -12.88 -14.40 -6.62
C GLU A 71 -12.06 -15.58 -6.03
N VAL A 72 -11.25 -15.35 -4.98
CA VAL A 72 -10.53 -16.42 -4.27
C VAL A 72 -11.49 -17.44 -3.66
N VAL A 73 -12.60 -16.99 -3.07
CA VAL A 73 -13.61 -17.89 -2.46
C VAL A 73 -14.30 -18.76 -3.49
N LYS A 74 -14.42 -18.31 -4.74
CA LYS A 74 -15.09 -19.06 -5.82
C LYS A 74 -14.20 -20.10 -6.48
N MET A 75 -12.88 -20.03 -6.28
CA MET A 75 -11.91 -20.86 -6.99
C MET A 75 -11.42 -22.03 -6.13
N GLU A 76 -11.18 -23.17 -6.77
CA GLU A 76 -10.57 -24.33 -6.11
C GLU A 76 -9.08 -24.11 -5.84
N SER A 77 -8.44 -23.25 -6.61
CA SER A 77 -7.01 -22.91 -6.50
C SER A 77 -6.75 -21.48 -6.90
N ILE A 78 -5.78 -20.83 -6.23
CA ILE A 78 -5.31 -19.48 -6.59
C ILE A 78 -4.71 -19.44 -8.01
N ASP A 79 -4.25 -20.57 -8.54
CA ASP A 79 -3.82 -20.69 -9.95
C ASP A 79 -4.92 -20.43 -10.96
N SER A 80 -6.16 -20.71 -10.59
CA SER A 80 -7.32 -20.50 -11.45
C SER A 80 -7.82 -19.05 -11.44
N LEU A 81 -7.22 -18.15 -10.64
CA LEU A 81 -7.59 -16.74 -10.61
C LEU A 81 -7.35 -16.06 -11.95
N SER A 82 -8.41 -15.52 -12.52
CA SER A 82 -8.30 -14.67 -13.69
C SER A 82 -8.02 -13.22 -13.27
N TRP A 83 -6.75 -12.81 -13.30
CA TRP A 83 -6.35 -11.45 -12.99
C TRP A 83 -6.92 -10.43 -13.98
N GLN A 84 -7.14 -10.83 -15.24
CA GLN A 84 -7.85 -10.00 -16.21
C GLN A 84 -9.30 -9.77 -15.80
N ARG A 85 -9.99 -10.80 -15.29
CA ARG A 85 -11.34 -10.64 -14.75
C ARG A 85 -11.36 -9.72 -13.53
N ILE A 86 -10.42 -9.89 -12.58
CA ILE A 86 -10.26 -9.01 -11.41
C ILE A 86 -10.06 -7.56 -11.87
N LYS A 87 -9.13 -7.33 -12.80
CA LYS A 87 -8.88 -6.02 -13.41
C LYS A 87 -10.17 -5.39 -13.97
N HIS A 88 -10.91 -6.14 -14.79
CA HIS A 88 -12.17 -5.65 -15.38
C HIS A 88 -13.23 -5.30 -14.32
N LEU A 89 -13.35 -6.11 -13.28
CA LEU A 89 -14.31 -5.85 -12.19
C LEU A 89 -13.94 -4.58 -11.42
N VAL A 90 -12.66 -4.40 -11.06
CA VAL A 90 -12.19 -3.20 -10.35
C VAL A 90 -12.37 -1.97 -11.22
N LEU A 91 -11.92 -2.00 -12.48
CA LEU A 91 -12.08 -0.91 -13.44
C LEU A 91 -13.55 -0.54 -13.64
N GLY A 92 -14.43 -1.52 -13.79
CA GLY A 92 -15.87 -1.32 -13.98
C GLY A 92 -16.49 -0.55 -12.80
N GLN A 93 -16.16 -0.92 -11.58
CA GLN A 93 -16.67 -0.25 -10.38
C GLN A 93 -16.11 1.18 -10.25
N LEU A 94 -14.79 1.35 -10.38
CA LEU A 94 -14.15 2.68 -10.32
C LEU A 94 -14.67 3.61 -11.42
N SER A 95 -14.81 3.09 -12.65
CA SER A 95 -15.39 3.85 -13.79
C SER A 95 -16.82 4.30 -13.50
N THR A 96 -17.63 3.44 -12.87
CA THR A 96 -19.01 3.78 -12.50
C THR A 96 -19.03 4.94 -11.49
N VAL A 97 -18.19 4.89 -10.46
CA VAL A 97 -18.08 5.96 -9.47
C VAL A 97 -17.58 7.25 -10.13
N ALA A 98 -16.50 7.18 -10.92
CA ALA A 98 -15.94 8.35 -11.59
C ALA A 98 -16.97 9.05 -12.50
N LYS A 99 -17.75 8.27 -13.27
CA LYS A 99 -18.84 8.81 -14.12
C LYS A 99 -19.98 9.43 -13.30
N ALA A 100 -20.31 8.83 -12.13
CA ALA A 100 -21.35 9.35 -11.25
C ALA A 100 -20.97 10.68 -10.58
N MET A 101 -19.67 10.98 -10.45
CA MET A 101 -19.20 12.29 -9.96
C MET A 101 -19.48 13.42 -10.93
N GLY A 102 -19.70 13.14 -12.21
CA GLY A 102 -19.99 14.13 -13.24
C GLY A 102 -18.74 14.87 -13.76
N GLY A 103 -18.94 15.82 -14.66
CA GLY A 103 -17.86 16.57 -15.26
C GLY A 103 -17.03 15.78 -16.30
N SER A 104 -15.80 16.18 -16.51
CA SER A 104 -14.84 15.49 -17.40
C SER A 104 -14.34 14.21 -16.73
N LEU A 105 -14.54 13.06 -17.39
CA LEU A 105 -14.04 11.77 -16.88
C LEU A 105 -12.52 11.78 -16.69
N SER A 106 -11.79 12.38 -17.64
CA SER A 106 -10.32 12.45 -17.57
C SER A 106 -9.85 13.29 -16.38
N GLU A 107 -10.47 14.46 -16.14
CA GLU A 107 -10.16 15.29 -14.97
C GLU A 107 -10.53 14.58 -13.66
N THR A 108 -11.69 13.93 -13.61
CA THR A 108 -12.10 13.17 -12.43
C THR A 108 -11.13 12.03 -12.13
N ILE A 109 -10.67 11.30 -13.15
CA ILE A 109 -9.67 10.26 -12.98
C ILE A 109 -8.35 10.85 -12.48
N SER A 110 -7.87 11.92 -13.09
CA SER A 110 -6.62 12.58 -12.72
C SER A 110 -6.65 13.14 -11.28
N ASP A 111 -7.78 13.71 -10.88
CA ASP A 111 -7.92 14.34 -9.58
C ASP A 111 -8.13 13.35 -8.42
N TYR A 112 -8.77 12.17 -8.69
CA TYR A 112 -9.26 11.29 -7.63
C TYR A 112 -8.79 9.83 -7.72
N PHE A 113 -8.51 9.29 -8.91
CA PHE A 113 -8.42 7.84 -9.09
C PHE A 113 -7.06 7.32 -9.59
N LEU A 114 -6.03 8.14 -9.52
CA LEU A 114 -4.66 7.70 -9.76
C LEU A 114 -4.06 7.26 -8.42
N PHE A 115 -3.83 5.98 -8.29
CA PHE A 115 -3.21 5.36 -7.12
C PHE A 115 -2.57 4.03 -7.49
N THR A 116 -1.52 3.65 -6.76
CA THR A 116 -0.85 2.37 -6.88
C THR A 116 -1.62 1.29 -6.13
N ILE A 117 -1.39 0.04 -6.46
CA ILE A 117 -2.02 -1.10 -5.81
C ILE A 117 -0.93 -2.12 -5.48
N LEU A 118 -0.76 -2.43 -4.20
CA LEU A 118 0.04 -3.56 -3.76
C LEU A 118 -0.78 -4.41 -2.80
N GLY A 119 -0.91 -5.69 -3.09
CA GLY A 119 -1.70 -6.59 -2.26
C GLY A 119 -1.11 -7.98 -2.13
N ALA A 120 -1.66 -8.74 -1.19
CA ALA A 120 -1.31 -10.12 -0.99
C ALA A 120 -2.53 -10.98 -0.64
N ILE A 121 -2.50 -12.21 -1.14
CA ILE A 121 -3.36 -13.31 -0.72
C ILE A 121 -2.50 -14.26 0.09
N VAL A 122 -2.85 -14.47 1.36
CA VAL A 122 -2.15 -15.40 2.24
C VAL A 122 -3.16 -16.42 2.72
N THR A 123 -3.00 -17.67 2.29
CA THR A 123 -3.80 -18.82 2.75
C THR A 123 -2.91 -19.82 3.49
N PRO A 124 -3.46 -20.91 4.06
CA PRO A 124 -2.63 -21.97 4.64
C PRO A 124 -1.64 -22.61 3.64
N GLU A 125 -1.96 -22.59 2.34
CA GLU A 125 -1.21 -23.29 1.29
C GLU A 125 -0.35 -22.35 0.45
N VAL A 126 -0.79 -21.11 0.24
CA VAL A 126 -0.22 -20.21 -0.77
C VAL A 126 -0.05 -18.78 -0.23
N LEU A 127 1.10 -18.21 -0.56
CA LEU A 127 1.33 -16.77 -0.57
C LEU A 127 1.39 -16.30 -2.03
N CYS A 128 0.60 -15.30 -2.36
CA CYS A 128 0.62 -14.62 -3.65
C CYS A 128 0.66 -13.12 -3.41
N VAL A 129 1.68 -12.43 -3.94
CA VAL A 129 1.75 -10.95 -3.97
C VAL A 129 1.35 -10.50 -5.36
N PHE A 130 0.48 -9.50 -5.44
CA PHE A 130 0.05 -8.86 -6.69
C PHE A 130 0.17 -7.36 -6.57
N PHE A 131 0.50 -6.70 -7.69
CA PHE A 131 0.68 -5.25 -7.67
C PHE A 131 0.47 -4.62 -9.05
N LEU A 132 0.24 -3.31 -9.04
CA LEU A 132 0.25 -2.41 -10.18
C LEU A 132 0.70 -1.04 -9.67
N GLY A 133 1.87 -0.59 -10.13
CA GLY A 133 2.58 0.57 -9.60
C GLY A 133 3.72 0.18 -8.67
N ASP A 134 4.16 1.10 -7.83
CA ASP A 134 5.26 0.96 -6.89
C ASP A 134 4.82 0.55 -5.48
N GLY A 135 5.80 0.47 -4.59
CA GLY A 135 5.64 0.07 -3.21
C GLY A 135 6.75 -0.87 -2.75
N VAL A 136 6.58 -1.42 -1.56
CA VAL A 136 7.56 -2.32 -0.95
C VAL A 136 6.87 -3.51 -0.33
N TYR A 137 7.38 -4.71 -0.59
CA TYR A 137 6.99 -5.86 0.19
C TYR A 137 8.22 -6.61 0.75
N ILE A 138 8.06 -7.21 1.91
CA ILE A 138 9.14 -7.90 2.61
C ILE A 138 8.62 -9.28 3.03
N ILE A 139 9.21 -10.33 2.47
CA ILE A 139 8.91 -11.71 2.86
C ILE A 139 10.01 -12.19 3.78
N ASN A 140 9.65 -12.55 5.00
CA ASN A 140 10.58 -12.81 6.10
C ASN A 140 11.50 -11.58 6.29
N ASN A 141 12.76 -11.66 5.84
CA ASN A 141 13.69 -10.54 5.91
C ASN A 141 14.15 -10.04 4.53
N THR A 142 13.54 -10.56 3.46
CA THR A 142 13.94 -10.20 2.08
C THR A 142 13.09 -9.05 1.60
N VAL A 143 13.70 -7.87 1.43
CA VAL A 143 13.07 -6.66 0.91
C VAL A 143 12.97 -6.74 -0.61
N ARG A 144 11.83 -6.36 -1.14
CA ARG A 144 11.56 -6.16 -2.56
C ARG A 144 10.90 -4.81 -2.77
N GLU A 145 11.63 -3.91 -3.38
CA GLU A 145 11.15 -2.62 -3.83
C GLU A 145 10.58 -2.76 -5.24
N LEU A 146 9.41 -2.19 -5.46
CA LEU A 146 8.73 -2.14 -6.75
C LEU A 146 8.91 -0.71 -7.30
N GLY A 147 9.65 -0.55 -8.35
CA GLY A 147 10.09 0.75 -8.84
C GLY A 147 11.60 0.95 -8.63
N PRO A 148 12.11 2.19 -8.66
CA PRO A 148 11.38 3.41 -9.04
C PRO A 148 11.00 3.44 -10.53
N PHE A 149 9.94 4.18 -10.85
CA PHE A 149 9.52 4.41 -12.22
C PHE A 149 10.10 5.70 -12.78
N PRO A 150 10.33 5.79 -14.12
CA PRO A 150 10.82 7.01 -14.74
C PRO A 150 9.92 8.21 -14.44
N GLY A 151 10.53 9.33 -14.06
CA GLY A 151 9.79 10.55 -13.72
C GLY A 151 8.90 10.45 -12.48
N ASN A 152 9.11 9.45 -11.62
CA ASN A 152 8.22 9.14 -10.48
C ASN A 152 6.76 8.97 -10.91
N SER A 153 6.55 8.28 -12.02
CA SER A 153 5.23 8.11 -12.66
C SER A 153 4.92 6.63 -12.81
N PRO A 154 4.45 5.98 -11.73
CA PRO A 154 4.09 4.57 -11.79
C PRO A 154 2.84 4.34 -12.67
N PRO A 155 2.64 3.12 -13.18
CA PRO A 155 1.41 2.77 -13.86
C PRO A 155 0.22 2.77 -12.89
N TYR A 156 -0.87 3.41 -13.28
CA TYR A 156 -2.13 3.43 -12.55
C TYR A 156 -3.23 2.69 -13.30
N LEU A 157 -4.07 1.95 -12.57
CA LEU A 157 -5.11 1.12 -13.16
C LEU A 157 -6.05 1.93 -14.09
N MET A 158 -6.39 3.15 -13.68
CA MET A 158 -7.35 4.00 -14.40
C MET A 158 -6.82 4.57 -15.71
N TYR A 159 -5.53 4.48 -15.99
CA TYR A 159 -4.98 4.79 -17.32
C TYR A 159 -5.51 3.86 -18.43
N ASN A 160 -6.06 2.70 -18.08
CA ASN A 160 -6.81 1.88 -19.03
C ASN A 160 -8.03 2.59 -19.65
N LEU A 161 -8.53 3.67 -19.03
CA LEU A 161 -9.68 4.44 -19.52
C LEU A 161 -9.29 5.77 -20.19
N THR A 162 -8.18 6.36 -19.79
CA THR A 162 -7.76 7.67 -20.30
C THR A 162 -6.59 7.60 -21.28
N GLY A 163 -5.91 6.45 -21.32
CA GLY A 163 -4.63 6.30 -21.99
C GLY A 163 -3.48 6.94 -21.20
N SER A 164 -2.27 6.58 -21.54
CA SER A 164 -1.03 7.21 -21.05
C SER A 164 0.10 6.87 -22.02
N GLU A 165 1.20 7.61 -21.96
CA GLU A 165 2.42 7.29 -22.74
C GLU A 165 2.94 5.88 -22.42
N LEU A 166 2.73 5.39 -21.18
CA LEU A 166 3.09 4.04 -20.76
C LEU A 166 2.32 2.98 -21.54
N THR A 167 1.02 3.22 -21.84
CA THR A 167 0.17 2.28 -22.58
C THR A 167 0.58 2.20 -24.05
N GLU A 168 1.12 3.27 -24.60
CA GLU A 168 1.64 3.31 -25.98
C GLU A 168 2.94 2.52 -26.10
N ALA A 169 3.81 2.58 -25.06
CA ALA A 169 5.08 1.90 -25.02
C ALA A 169 4.95 0.40 -24.73
N ASP A 170 4.07 0.01 -23.80
CA ASP A 170 3.81 -1.37 -23.39
C ASP A 170 2.34 -1.55 -22.94
N PRO A 171 1.48 -2.13 -23.78
CA PRO A 171 0.07 -2.39 -23.42
C PRO A 171 -0.13 -3.27 -22.18
N GLY A 172 0.86 -4.11 -21.82
CA GLY A 172 0.83 -4.95 -20.62
C GLY A 172 1.20 -4.22 -19.33
N SER A 173 1.72 -2.99 -19.44
CA SER A 173 2.17 -2.22 -18.27
C SER A 173 1.06 -1.87 -17.27
N LEU A 174 -0.20 -1.89 -17.72
CA LEU A 174 -1.39 -1.62 -16.91
C LEU A 174 -2.11 -2.89 -16.43
N ASP A 175 -1.46 -4.05 -16.49
CA ASP A 175 -1.96 -5.30 -15.94
C ASP A 175 -1.37 -5.56 -14.55
N PHE A 176 -2.11 -6.30 -13.71
CA PHE A 176 -1.56 -6.76 -12.45
C PHE A 176 -0.33 -7.64 -12.68
N GLN A 177 0.76 -7.28 -12.03
CA GLN A 177 1.94 -8.12 -11.91
C GLN A 177 1.76 -9.07 -10.73
N ILE A 178 2.14 -10.35 -10.94
CA ILE A 178 1.91 -11.39 -9.95
C ILE A 178 3.23 -12.04 -9.56
N HIS A 179 3.57 -11.94 -8.29
CA HIS A 179 4.66 -12.70 -7.69
C HIS A 179 4.06 -13.80 -6.81
N ARG A 180 4.17 -15.03 -7.27
CA ARG A 180 3.61 -16.17 -6.57
C ARG A 180 4.68 -16.96 -5.86
N PHE A 181 4.39 -17.34 -4.62
CA PHE A 181 5.23 -18.18 -3.77
C PHE A 181 4.46 -19.45 -3.41
N VAL A 182 4.92 -20.58 -3.92
CA VAL A 182 4.15 -21.85 -3.91
C VAL A 182 4.18 -22.57 -2.56
N SER A 183 5.17 -22.33 -1.72
CA SER A 183 5.31 -23.08 -0.47
C SER A 183 5.22 -22.18 0.76
N MET A 184 4.28 -22.51 1.64
CA MET A 184 4.15 -21.89 2.95
C MET A 184 5.10 -22.46 4.01
N SER A 185 5.88 -23.51 3.70
CA SER A 185 6.75 -24.17 4.68
C SER A 185 7.82 -23.24 5.25
N GLY A 186 8.36 -22.33 4.46
CA GLY A 186 9.34 -21.33 4.89
C GLY A 186 8.74 -19.94 5.20
N PHE A 187 7.43 -19.76 5.08
CA PHE A 187 6.78 -18.47 5.30
C PHE A 187 6.60 -18.21 6.80
N GLN A 188 7.13 -17.10 7.27
CA GLN A 188 7.00 -16.61 8.64
C GLN A 188 6.23 -15.29 8.69
N SER A 189 6.57 -14.35 7.78
CA SER A 189 5.99 -13.02 7.78
C SER A 189 6.01 -12.37 6.40
N LEU A 190 5.04 -11.47 6.20
CA LEU A 190 4.97 -10.55 5.08
C LEU A 190 4.72 -9.15 5.62
N ILE A 191 5.43 -8.17 5.09
CA ILE A 191 5.12 -6.75 5.25
C ILE A 191 4.79 -6.20 3.87
N LEU A 192 3.67 -5.49 3.78
CA LEU A 192 3.30 -4.67 2.62
C LEU A 192 3.43 -3.21 3.03
N GLY A 193 3.95 -2.38 2.15
CA GLY A 193 4.06 -0.94 2.38
C GLY A 193 4.04 -0.12 1.10
N THR A 194 3.61 1.13 1.23
CA THR A 194 3.82 2.14 0.20
C THR A 194 5.31 2.50 0.09
N ASP A 195 5.71 3.25 -0.91
CA ASP A 195 7.12 3.58 -1.14
C ASP A 195 7.76 4.36 0.03
N GLY A 196 6.96 5.15 0.79
CA GLY A 196 7.40 5.81 2.02
C GLY A 196 8.01 4.88 3.07
N VAL A 197 7.75 3.55 2.99
CA VAL A 197 8.41 2.54 3.84
C VAL A 197 9.92 2.51 3.60
N MET A 198 10.41 2.88 2.42
CA MET A 198 11.84 2.98 2.16
C MET A 198 12.50 4.05 3.03
N ASN A 199 11.83 5.17 3.31
CA ASN A 199 12.32 6.17 4.27
C ASN A 199 12.48 5.56 5.66
N LEU A 200 11.53 4.72 6.09
CA LEU A 200 11.60 4.03 7.39
C LEU A 200 12.78 3.06 7.46
N ILE A 201 13.03 2.28 6.40
CA ILE A 201 14.14 1.34 6.30
C ILE A 201 15.48 2.08 6.32
N GLN A 202 15.62 3.15 5.52
CA GLN A 202 16.85 3.93 5.40
C GLN A 202 17.20 4.66 6.70
N ASN A 203 16.21 5.07 7.48
CA ASN A 203 16.39 5.80 8.74
C ASN A 203 16.42 4.90 9.99
N ALA A 204 16.45 3.58 9.85
CA ALA A 204 16.35 2.63 10.96
C ALA A 204 17.37 2.88 12.10
N GLU A 205 18.59 3.28 11.76
CA GLU A 205 19.67 3.52 12.70
C GLU A 205 19.66 4.95 13.30
N ASN A 206 18.86 5.85 12.75
CA ASN A 206 18.76 7.22 13.23
C ASN A 206 18.03 7.28 14.57
N PRO A 207 18.33 8.27 15.42
CA PRO A 207 17.59 8.48 16.65
C PRO A 207 16.15 8.90 16.36
N LEU A 208 15.22 8.49 17.23
CA LEU A 208 13.88 9.03 17.25
C LEU A 208 13.91 10.54 17.50
N PRO A 209 13.01 11.33 16.91
CA PRO A 209 12.96 12.77 17.11
C PRO A 209 12.91 13.14 18.59
N GLY A 210 13.94 13.88 19.04
CA GLY A 210 14.08 14.34 20.43
C GLY A 210 14.41 13.25 21.46
N LYS A 211 14.92 12.09 21.02
CA LYS A 211 15.29 10.98 21.91
C LYS A 211 16.64 10.39 21.51
N THR A 212 17.20 9.55 22.39
CA THR A 212 18.41 8.76 22.13
C THR A 212 18.11 7.38 21.54
N ASP A 213 16.87 6.88 21.74
CA ASP A 213 16.44 5.62 21.18
C ASP A 213 16.40 5.68 19.66
N ARG A 214 16.73 4.58 18.98
CA ARG A 214 16.70 4.48 17.52
C ARG A 214 15.28 4.25 17.00
N ILE A 215 15.07 4.61 15.73
CA ILE A 215 13.86 4.29 14.97
C ILE A 215 13.67 2.77 14.96
N GLY A 216 14.74 2.04 14.69
CA GLY A 216 14.75 0.58 14.67
C GLY A 216 14.33 -0.03 13.33
N PRO A 217 14.66 -1.30 13.12
CA PRO A 217 14.44 -1.99 11.86
C PRO A 217 12.95 -2.22 11.60
N ILE A 218 12.58 -2.36 10.32
CA ILE A 218 11.19 -2.56 9.87
C ILE A 218 10.52 -3.80 10.49
N ASN A 219 11.29 -4.86 10.76
CA ASN A 219 10.78 -6.09 11.36
C ASN A 219 10.33 -5.91 12.82
N GLN A 220 10.60 -4.76 13.48
CA GLN A 220 10.03 -4.43 14.79
C GLN A 220 8.50 -4.56 14.81
N PHE A 221 7.84 -4.27 13.67
CA PHE A 221 6.38 -4.33 13.55
C PHE A 221 5.82 -5.76 13.57
N LEU A 222 6.67 -6.77 13.54
CA LEU A 222 6.28 -8.16 13.71
C LEU A 222 6.19 -8.61 15.20
N ASP A 223 6.50 -7.73 16.15
CA ASP A 223 6.38 -8.00 17.58
C ASP A 223 4.90 -8.12 18.01
N ASP A 224 4.60 -8.95 18.99
CA ASP A 224 3.25 -9.24 19.48
C ASP A 224 2.44 -8.01 19.88
N ARG A 225 3.11 -6.99 20.42
CA ARG A 225 2.47 -5.73 20.84
C ARG A 225 1.71 -5.02 19.71
N TYR A 226 2.15 -5.20 18.47
CA TYR A 226 1.51 -4.55 17.32
C TYR A 226 0.25 -5.27 16.87
N PHE A 227 0.09 -6.53 17.22
CA PHE A 227 -1.12 -7.30 16.95
C PHE A 227 -2.14 -7.24 18.08
N ALA A 228 -1.74 -6.80 19.26
CA ALA A 228 -2.62 -6.68 20.42
C ALA A 228 -3.49 -5.40 20.41
N ASN A 229 -3.05 -4.37 19.68
CA ASN A 229 -3.76 -3.09 19.57
C ASN A 229 -3.79 -2.63 18.12
N PRO A 230 -4.98 -2.45 17.51
CA PRO A 230 -5.12 -2.10 16.09
C PRO A 230 -4.47 -0.76 15.72
N ASP A 231 -4.21 0.12 16.71
CA ASP A 231 -3.62 1.43 16.52
C ASP A 231 -2.10 1.48 16.82
N ALA A 232 -1.50 0.35 17.21
CA ALA A 232 -0.12 0.33 17.70
C ALA A 232 0.90 0.71 16.62
N ILE A 233 0.72 0.22 15.39
CA ILE A 233 1.60 0.55 14.26
C ILE A 233 1.50 2.03 13.93
N ARG A 234 0.30 2.58 13.74
CA ARG A 234 0.10 4.00 13.47
C ARG A 234 0.73 4.89 14.55
N ARG A 235 0.55 4.53 15.83
CA ARG A 235 1.17 5.28 16.94
C ARG A 235 2.70 5.24 16.89
N ARG A 236 3.28 4.10 16.54
CA ARG A 236 4.74 3.96 16.40
C ARG A 236 5.25 4.80 15.24
N LEU A 237 4.60 4.75 14.08
CA LEU A 237 4.93 5.58 12.92
C LEU A 237 4.81 7.08 13.26
N ALA A 238 3.76 7.49 13.98
CA ALA A 238 3.59 8.88 14.41
C ALA A 238 4.69 9.35 15.39
N ILE A 239 5.21 8.45 16.25
CA ILE A 239 6.36 8.77 17.10
C ILE A 239 7.63 8.91 16.26
N ILE A 240 7.82 8.07 15.27
CA ILE A 240 8.95 8.13 14.34
C ILE A 240 8.90 9.41 13.52
N ASN A 241 7.71 9.79 13.04
CA ASN A 241 7.53 10.97 12.18
C ASN A 241 7.17 12.25 12.95
N ARG A 242 7.51 12.29 14.24
CA ARG A 242 7.20 13.46 15.08
C ARG A 242 8.02 14.68 14.65
N GLU A 243 7.35 15.81 14.47
CA GLU A 243 7.97 17.10 14.29
C GLU A 243 8.66 17.58 15.59
N LEU A 244 9.75 18.28 15.43
CA LEU A 244 10.47 18.95 16.52
C LEU A 244 10.47 20.47 16.30
N VAL A 245 10.39 21.22 17.39
CA VAL A 245 10.62 22.66 17.36
C VAL A 245 11.99 22.92 17.97
N LEU A 246 12.94 23.31 17.13
CA LEU A 246 14.32 23.66 17.52
C LEU A 246 14.53 25.14 17.21
N ASP A 247 14.83 25.95 18.23
CA ASP A 247 15.06 27.39 18.08
C ASP A 247 13.97 28.13 17.27
N ARG A 248 12.71 27.79 17.51
CA ARG A 248 11.51 28.28 16.81
C ARG A 248 11.38 27.82 15.35
N ILE A 249 12.21 26.91 14.90
CA ILE A 249 12.13 26.30 13.56
C ILE A 249 11.46 24.92 13.72
N VAL A 250 10.42 24.67 12.92
CA VAL A 250 9.81 23.35 12.84
C VAL A 250 10.66 22.47 11.94
N VAL A 251 11.16 21.38 12.51
CA VAL A 251 11.90 20.34 11.78
C VAL A 251 10.97 19.14 11.65
N GLY A 252 10.67 18.76 10.42
CA GLY A 252 9.84 17.59 10.13
C GLY A 252 10.50 16.28 10.53
N GLY A 253 9.70 15.27 10.74
CA GLY A 253 10.17 13.91 11.01
C GLY A 253 10.89 13.27 9.80
N PRO A 254 11.46 12.09 9.96
CA PRO A 254 12.27 11.43 8.94
C PRO A 254 11.47 10.77 7.81
N LEU A 255 10.15 10.59 7.98
CA LEU A 255 9.29 10.03 6.95
C LEU A 255 8.80 11.18 6.06
N LYS A 256 9.44 11.31 4.91
CA LYS A 256 9.17 12.39 3.95
C LYS A 256 7.81 12.21 3.29
N ASP A 257 7.55 11.01 2.82
CA ASP A 257 6.33 10.62 2.16
C ASP A 257 5.35 9.92 3.11
N ASP A 258 4.09 9.83 2.71
CA ASP A 258 3.10 9.04 3.41
C ASP A 258 3.62 7.62 3.60
N THR A 259 3.41 7.09 4.78
CA THR A 259 4.01 5.80 5.12
C THR A 259 2.96 4.86 5.68
N THR A 260 2.63 3.85 4.89
CA THR A 260 1.69 2.79 5.25
C THR A 260 2.41 1.46 5.40
N VAL A 261 2.14 0.77 6.51
CA VAL A 261 2.69 -0.56 6.81
C VAL A 261 1.55 -1.50 7.17
N VAL A 262 1.46 -2.63 6.48
CA VAL A 262 0.61 -3.77 6.85
C VAL A 262 1.49 -4.97 7.08
N VAL A 263 1.39 -5.59 8.24
CA VAL A 263 2.18 -6.76 8.64
C VAL A 263 1.28 -7.99 8.76
N ILE A 264 1.73 -9.09 8.19
CA ILE A 264 1.09 -10.40 8.27
C ILE A 264 2.12 -11.35 8.84
N ARG A 265 1.76 -12.04 9.93
CA ARG A 265 2.64 -13.02 10.57
C ARG A 265 1.91 -14.34 10.73
N ARG A 266 2.65 -15.42 10.46
CA ARG A 266 2.21 -16.77 10.76
C ARG A 266 2.68 -17.13 12.16
N ASP A 267 1.75 -17.42 13.07
CA ASP A 267 2.11 -18.03 14.32
C ASP A 267 2.52 -19.48 14.05
N ILE A 268 3.76 -19.80 14.36
CA ILE A 268 4.25 -21.19 14.36
C ILE A 268 3.77 -21.81 15.67
N PRO A 269 3.13 -22.99 15.64
CA PRO A 269 2.68 -23.68 16.85
C PRO A 269 3.81 -24.07 17.78
#